data_acfd97d1a774f2b812f2ebc37911f06a
#
_entry.id   acfd97d1a774f2b812f2ebc37911f06a
#
_cell.length_a   1.000
_cell.length_b   1.000
_cell.length_c   1.000
_cell.angle_alpha   90.00
_cell.angle_beta   90.00
_cell.angle_gamma   90.00
#
_symmetry.space_group_name_H-M   'P 1'
#
loop_
_entity.id
_entity.type
_entity.pdbx_description
1 polymer ?
#
loop_
_entity_poly.entity_id
_entity_poly.type
_entity_poly.pdbx_seq_one_letter_code
_entity_poly.pdbx_strand_id
1 'polypeptide(L)'
;MTEQLETATFGRTGVDVTRLGYGAMELRAEPQGRPLTSEQAGAVLNAVLDSGINFIDTADCYGRAEEFIGEHLSHRRSEYTLATKCGCILTGGKEWASENLLTGLERSLKRMKTDHVDVMQLHGATVEDCEKGGLVETLQMMNQEGKVRWIGASTHAEQVGAFIDTGAFDAFQLPYSAFSRGNE
;
A
#
# COMPACT_ATOMS: atom_id res chain seq x y z
N MET A 1 -27.76 -0.27 -15.40
CA MET A 1 -27.29 0.59 -14.27
C MET A 1 -26.34 -0.29 -13.49
N THR A 2 -25.05 0.01 -13.48
CA THR A 2 -24.09 -0.67 -12.60
C THR A 2 -24.44 -0.27 -11.18
N GLU A 3 -24.72 -1.23 -10.32
CA GLU A 3 -24.95 -1.01 -8.89
C GLU A 3 -23.67 -0.36 -8.31
N GLN A 4 -23.84 0.78 -7.65
CA GLN A 4 -22.69 1.50 -7.09
C GLN A 4 -22.16 0.71 -5.90
N LEU A 5 -20.85 0.47 -5.86
CA LEU A 5 -20.20 -0.24 -4.76
C LEU A 5 -20.34 0.55 -3.46
N GLU A 6 -20.61 -0.15 -2.36
CA GLU A 6 -20.62 0.45 -1.03
C GLU A 6 -19.25 1.02 -0.68
N THR A 7 -19.24 2.18 -0.04
CA THR A 7 -18.03 2.84 0.45
C THR A 7 -17.98 2.85 1.99
N ALA A 8 -16.82 3.05 2.53
CA ALA A 8 -16.58 3.32 3.95
C ALA A 8 -15.37 4.25 4.10
N THR A 9 -15.37 5.05 5.15
CA THR A 9 -14.23 5.90 5.47
C THR A 9 -13.04 5.04 5.88
N PHE A 10 -11.90 5.26 5.25
CA PHE A 10 -10.67 4.47 5.46
C PHE A 10 -9.89 4.98 6.68
N GLY A 11 -9.95 4.25 7.78
CA GLY A 11 -9.23 4.60 9.00
C GLY A 11 -9.57 6.02 9.50
N ARG A 12 -8.55 6.79 9.85
CA ARG A 12 -8.66 8.20 10.25
C ARG A 12 -8.45 9.20 9.11
N THR A 13 -8.35 8.72 7.86
CA THR A 13 -8.00 9.54 6.71
C THR A 13 -9.09 10.52 6.27
N GLY A 14 -10.35 10.24 6.62
CA GLY A 14 -11.50 10.97 6.11
C GLY A 14 -11.82 10.71 4.63
N VAL A 15 -11.11 9.79 3.97
CA VAL A 15 -11.35 9.42 2.57
C VAL A 15 -12.29 8.22 2.50
N ASP A 16 -13.30 8.31 1.65
CA ASP A 16 -14.21 7.21 1.39
C ASP A 16 -13.66 6.32 0.27
N VAL A 17 -13.44 5.06 0.62
CA VAL A 17 -13.01 4.02 -0.31
C VAL A 17 -14.09 2.96 -0.45
N THR A 18 -14.12 2.28 -1.60
CA THR A 18 -15.00 1.12 -1.76
C THR A 18 -14.63 0.02 -0.77
N ARG A 19 -15.65 -0.63 -0.17
CA ARG A 19 -15.43 -1.75 0.77
C ARG A 19 -14.68 -2.91 0.12
N LEU A 20 -14.81 -3.08 -1.19
CA LEU A 20 -14.00 -3.97 -1.99
C LEU A 20 -12.83 -3.18 -2.57
N GLY A 21 -11.61 -3.46 -2.12
CA GLY A 21 -10.37 -2.93 -2.69
C GLY A 21 -9.68 -3.96 -3.58
N TYR A 22 -8.73 -3.51 -4.39
CA TYR A 22 -7.92 -4.38 -5.23
C TYR A 22 -6.49 -4.52 -4.67
N GLY A 23 -6.11 -5.76 -4.30
CA GLY A 23 -4.75 -6.11 -3.91
C GLY A 23 -3.91 -6.51 -5.12
N ALA A 24 -2.86 -5.75 -5.43
CA ALA A 24 -2.04 -5.93 -6.63
C ALA A 24 -0.94 -6.99 -6.49
N MET A 25 -0.90 -7.78 -5.42
CA MET A 25 0.13 -8.80 -5.21
C MET A 25 0.19 -9.83 -6.36
N GLU A 26 -0.96 -10.17 -6.97
CA GLU A 26 -0.99 -11.10 -8.10
C GLU A 26 -0.43 -10.53 -9.41
N LEU A 27 -0.19 -9.22 -9.47
CA LEU A 27 0.47 -8.55 -10.59
C LEU A 27 2.01 -8.54 -10.48
N ARG A 28 2.59 -9.25 -9.52
CA ARG A 28 4.06 -9.27 -9.31
C ARG A 28 4.84 -9.83 -10.50
N ALA A 29 4.22 -10.66 -11.36
CA ALA A 29 4.82 -11.31 -12.53
C ALA A 29 6.04 -12.19 -12.18
N GLU A 30 6.65 -12.81 -13.19
CA GLU A 30 7.89 -13.56 -13.01
C GLU A 30 9.07 -12.63 -12.63
N PRO A 31 10.04 -13.12 -11.84
CA PRO A 31 10.14 -14.46 -11.26
C PRO A 31 9.36 -14.66 -9.95
N GLN A 32 8.73 -13.63 -9.38
CA GLN A 32 8.05 -13.69 -8.09
C GLN A 32 6.59 -14.19 -8.18
N GLY A 33 6.03 -14.24 -9.37
CA GLY A 33 4.65 -14.64 -9.62
C GLY A 33 4.49 -15.47 -10.88
N ARG A 34 3.24 -15.61 -11.34
CA ARG A 34 2.94 -16.29 -12.61
C ARG A 34 3.38 -15.43 -13.81
N PRO A 35 3.59 -16.05 -15.01
CA PRO A 35 3.77 -15.29 -16.23
C PRO A 35 2.60 -14.32 -16.45
N LEU A 36 2.92 -13.04 -16.65
CA LEU A 36 1.94 -12.00 -16.88
C LEU A 36 2.53 -10.94 -17.82
N THR A 37 1.81 -10.64 -18.91
CA THR A 37 2.22 -9.58 -19.83
C THR A 37 1.73 -8.20 -19.32
N SER A 38 2.36 -7.12 -19.81
CA SER A 38 1.93 -5.75 -19.47
C SER A 38 0.48 -5.50 -19.91
N GLU A 39 0.07 -5.99 -21.08
CA GLU A 39 -1.30 -5.84 -21.60
C GLU A 39 -2.31 -6.55 -20.70
N GLN A 40 -2.00 -7.73 -20.20
CA GLN A 40 -2.86 -8.47 -19.28
C GLN A 40 -3.00 -7.73 -17.95
N ALA A 41 -1.89 -7.22 -17.40
CA ALA A 41 -1.91 -6.42 -16.18
C ALA A 41 -2.74 -5.13 -16.38
N GLY A 42 -2.54 -4.45 -17.50
CA GLY A 42 -3.30 -3.26 -17.87
C GLY A 42 -4.78 -3.51 -18.02
N ALA A 43 -5.17 -4.62 -18.64
CA ALA A 43 -6.58 -5.00 -18.77
C ALA A 43 -7.25 -5.22 -17.40
N VAL A 44 -6.56 -5.90 -16.47
CA VAL A 44 -7.07 -6.11 -15.10
C VAL A 44 -7.18 -4.77 -14.35
N LEU A 45 -6.11 -3.96 -14.35
CA LEU A 45 -6.09 -2.69 -13.63
C LEU A 45 -7.18 -1.71 -14.10
N ASN A 46 -7.36 -1.60 -15.43
CA ASN A 46 -8.44 -0.75 -15.96
C ASN A 46 -9.83 -1.32 -15.63
N ALA A 47 -10.05 -2.63 -15.74
CA ALA A 47 -11.30 -3.25 -15.36
C ALA A 47 -11.65 -3.04 -13.88
N VAL A 48 -10.65 -3.00 -12.99
CA VAL A 48 -10.82 -2.69 -11.57
C VAL A 48 -11.43 -1.29 -11.40
N LEU A 49 -10.84 -0.26 -12.00
CA LEU A 49 -11.37 1.11 -11.91
C LEU A 49 -12.72 1.26 -12.63
N ASP A 50 -12.89 0.63 -13.80
CA ASP A 50 -14.13 0.67 -14.59
C ASP A 50 -15.30 -0.04 -13.88
N SER A 51 -15.00 -0.96 -12.94
CA SER A 51 -16.02 -1.57 -12.06
C SER A 51 -16.44 -0.69 -10.89
N GLY A 52 -15.78 0.47 -10.71
CA GLY A 52 -16.07 1.41 -9.62
C GLY A 52 -15.23 1.19 -8.36
N ILE A 53 -14.29 0.24 -8.34
CA ILE A 53 -13.33 0.07 -7.22
C ILE A 53 -12.37 1.26 -7.23
N ASN A 54 -12.25 1.96 -6.10
CA ASN A 54 -11.42 3.14 -5.96
C ASN A 54 -10.27 3.01 -4.92
N PHE A 55 -9.94 1.78 -4.52
CA PHE A 55 -8.83 1.51 -3.60
C PHE A 55 -7.92 0.42 -4.18
N ILE A 56 -6.63 0.77 -4.36
CA ILE A 56 -5.59 -0.14 -4.86
C ILE A 56 -4.49 -0.26 -3.81
N ASP A 57 -4.20 -1.48 -3.39
CA ASP A 57 -3.11 -1.82 -2.46
C ASP A 57 -2.00 -2.58 -3.18
N THR A 58 -0.77 -2.11 -3.04
CA THR A 58 0.43 -2.75 -3.58
C THR A 58 1.55 -2.79 -2.54
N ALA A 59 2.78 -3.10 -2.93
CA ALA A 59 3.98 -3.02 -2.11
C ALA A 59 5.24 -2.93 -3.00
N ASP A 60 6.29 -2.33 -2.46
CA ASP A 60 7.60 -2.19 -3.12
C ASP A 60 8.27 -3.53 -3.46
N CYS A 61 7.89 -4.59 -2.77
CA CYS A 61 8.38 -5.96 -2.98
C CYS A 61 7.45 -6.86 -3.80
N TYR A 62 6.37 -6.33 -4.38
CA TYR A 62 5.47 -7.12 -5.24
C TYR A 62 5.95 -7.13 -6.70
N GLY A 63 7.20 -7.52 -6.94
CA GLY A 63 7.77 -7.67 -8.28
C GLY A 63 7.49 -6.46 -9.16
N ARG A 64 6.73 -6.65 -10.24
CA ARG A 64 6.40 -5.62 -11.22
C ARG A 64 5.07 -4.88 -10.94
N ALA A 65 4.37 -5.16 -9.84
CA ALA A 65 3.04 -4.61 -9.60
C ALA A 65 3.01 -3.07 -9.62
N GLU A 66 3.97 -2.40 -8.95
CA GLU A 66 4.08 -0.93 -8.98
C GLU A 66 4.38 -0.38 -10.37
N GLU A 67 5.19 -1.08 -11.18
CA GLU A 67 5.49 -0.70 -12.56
C GLU A 67 4.22 -0.76 -13.42
N PHE A 68 3.44 -1.82 -13.32
CA PHE A 68 2.18 -1.96 -14.06
C PHE A 68 1.14 -0.90 -13.67
N ILE A 69 1.04 -0.57 -12.37
CA ILE A 69 0.20 0.55 -11.92
C ILE A 69 0.65 1.84 -12.61
N GLY A 70 1.95 2.14 -12.61
CA GLY A 70 2.49 3.32 -13.28
C GLY A 70 2.33 3.32 -14.80
N GLU A 71 2.44 2.16 -15.45
CA GLU A 71 2.26 2.05 -16.90
C GLU A 71 0.81 2.27 -17.33
N HIS A 72 -0.15 1.73 -16.58
CA HIS A 72 -1.53 1.64 -17.02
C HIS A 72 -2.50 2.56 -16.31
N LEU A 73 -2.17 3.08 -15.11
CA LEU A 73 -3.08 3.90 -14.32
C LEU A 73 -2.57 5.30 -13.96
N SER A 74 -1.33 5.67 -14.31
CA SER A 74 -0.81 7.00 -13.98
C SER A 74 -1.67 8.14 -14.53
N HIS A 75 -2.27 7.97 -15.70
CA HIS A 75 -3.18 8.94 -16.33
C HIS A 75 -4.58 9.00 -15.66
N ARG A 76 -4.90 8.03 -14.81
CA ARG A 76 -6.15 7.91 -14.03
C ARG A 76 -5.93 8.14 -12.53
N ARG A 77 -4.78 8.71 -12.13
CA ARG A 77 -4.32 8.80 -10.72
C ARG A 77 -5.37 9.41 -9.76
N SER A 78 -6.20 10.32 -10.23
CA SER A 78 -7.25 10.96 -9.44
C SER A 78 -8.49 10.10 -9.19
N GLU A 79 -8.59 8.94 -9.81
CA GLU A 79 -9.78 8.07 -9.71
C GLU A 79 -9.68 7.08 -8.55
N TYR A 80 -8.52 6.94 -7.91
CA TYR A 80 -8.32 5.94 -6.86
C TYR A 80 -7.40 6.38 -5.74
N THR A 81 -7.61 5.81 -4.58
CA THR A 81 -6.71 5.87 -3.42
C THR A 81 -5.64 4.79 -3.57
N LEU A 82 -4.38 5.20 -3.53
CA LEU A 82 -3.23 4.33 -3.73
C LEU A 82 -2.51 4.07 -2.41
N ALA A 83 -2.51 2.81 -1.98
CA ALA A 83 -1.72 2.34 -0.85
C ALA A 83 -0.53 1.51 -1.34
N THR A 84 0.66 1.78 -0.82
CA THR A 84 1.83 0.93 -0.99
C THR A 84 2.51 0.68 0.35
N LYS A 85 3.52 -0.18 0.34
CA LYS A 85 4.21 -0.60 1.58
C LYS A 85 5.71 -0.43 1.43
N CYS A 86 6.38 -0.16 2.54
CA CYS A 86 7.83 0.00 2.62
C CYS A 86 8.48 -0.95 3.64
N GLY A 87 9.81 -1.00 3.61
CA GLY A 87 10.62 -1.83 4.49
C GLY A 87 11.32 -2.98 3.77
N CYS A 88 10.95 -3.30 2.54
CA CYS A 88 11.62 -4.32 1.75
C CYS A 88 12.90 -3.76 1.09
N ILE A 89 13.97 -4.57 1.05
CA ILE A 89 15.20 -4.25 0.32
C ILE A 89 15.27 -5.02 -1.00
N LEU A 90 15.99 -4.46 -1.97
CA LEU A 90 16.07 -5.03 -3.33
C LEU A 90 16.67 -6.44 -3.38
N THR A 91 17.54 -6.77 -2.43
CA THR A 91 18.17 -8.09 -2.29
C THR A 91 17.27 -9.13 -1.62
N GLY A 92 16.05 -8.76 -1.25
CA GLY A 92 15.12 -9.58 -0.48
C GLY A 92 15.31 -9.44 1.03
N GLY A 93 14.22 -9.60 1.77
CA GLY A 93 14.18 -9.36 3.21
C GLY A 93 13.66 -7.96 3.54
N LYS A 94 13.86 -7.55 4.79
CA LYS A 94 13.39 -6.25 5.32
C LYS A 94 14.49 -5.56 6.10
N GLU A 95 14.49 -4.24 6.01
CA GLU A 95 15.40 -3.38 6.75
C GLU A 95 14.62 -2.20 7.31
N TRP A 96 14.61 -2.10 8.64
CA TRP A 96 13.90 -1.08 9.39
C TRP A 96 14.83 0.08 9.72
N ALA A 97 15.21 0.83 8.66
CA ALA A 97 16.04 2.01 8.74
C ALA A 97 15.43 3.13 7.90
N SER A 98 15.55 4.37 8.39
CA SER A 98 15.04 5.58 7.71
C SER A 98 15.52 5.68 6.27
N GLU A 99 16.79 5.40 6.00
CA GLU A 99 17.37 5.47 4.65
C GLU A 99 16.69 4.49 3.69
N ASN A 100 16.38 3.26 4.15
CA ASN A 100 15.69 2.27 3.32
C ASN A 100 14.25 2.70 3.03
N LEU A 101 13.56 3.28 4.01
CA LEU A 101 12.19 3.78 3.80
C LEU A 101 12.18 4.92 2.77
N LEU A 102 13.09 5.89 2.88
CA LEU A 102 13.21 7.02 1.94
C LEU A 102 13.53 6.53 0.52
N THR A 103 14.54 5.67 0.39
CA THR A 103 14.93 5.12 -0.91
C THR A 103 13.81 4.26 -1.51
N GLY A 104 13.10 3.50 -0.66
CA GLY A 104 11.95 2.70 -1.05
C GLY A 104 10.81 3.56 -1.61
N LEU A 105 10.46 4.67 -0.93
CA LEU A 105 9.43 5.59 -1.41
C LEU A 105 9.80 6.20 -2.76
N GLU A 106 10.99 6.74 -2.92
CA GLU A 106 11.43 7.34 -4.20
C GLU A 106 11.37 6.32 -5.35
N ARG A 107 11.75 5.07 -5.08
CA ARG A 107 11.64 3.97 -6.04
C ARG A 107 10.18 3.68 -6.40
N SER A 108 9.30 3.62 -5.41
CA SER A 108 7.87 3.36 -5.60
C SER A 108 7.19 4.47 -6.39
N LEU A 109 7.45 5.75 -6.07
CA LEU A 109 6.93 6.90 -6.81
C LEU A 109 7.37 6.86 -8.28
N LYS A 110 8.65 6.57 -8.52
CA LYS A 110 9.18 6.44 -9.89
C LYS A 110 8.51 5.31 -10.67
N ARG A 111 8.33 4.12 -10.06
CA ARG A 111 7.67 2.97 -10.69
C ARG A 111 6.22 3.27 -11.02
N MET A 112 5.49 3.85 -10.07
CA MET A 112 4.07 4.18 -10.22
C MET A 112 3.82 5.47 -11.01
N LYS A 113 4.88 6.20 -11.40
CA LYS A 113 4.81 7.46 -12.18
C LYS A 113 3.87 8.48 -11.54
N THR A 114 4.02 8.68 -10.24
CA THR A 114 3.24 9.62 -9.44
C THR A 114 4.15 10.41 -8.51
N ASP A 115 3.71 11.58 -8.08
CA ASP A 115 4.42 12.44 -7.13
C ASP A 115 4.09 12.12 -5.66
N HIS A 116 3.01 11.36 -5.43
CA HIS A 116 2.60 10.95 -4.09
C HIS A 116 1.88 9.61 -4.06
N VAL A 117 1.89 8.98 -2.89
CA VAL A 117 0.97 7.88 -2.52
C VAL A 117 -0.02 8.39 -1.48
N ASP A 118 -1.22 7.83 -1.47
CA ASP A 118 -2.20 8.20 -0.46
C ASP A 118 -1.85 7.56 0.88
N VAL A 119 -1.50 6.29 0.90
CA VAL A 119 -1.14 5.59 2.13
C VAL A 119 0.20 4.88 1.98
N MET A 120 1.15 5.20 2.86
CA MET A 120 2.39 4.44 3.01
C MET A 120 2.30 3.58 4.25
N GLN A 121 2.47 2.27 4.09
CA GLN A 121 2.37 1.30 5.18
C GLN A 121 3.71 0.68 5.53
N LEU A 122 4.01 0.54 6.82
CA LEU A 122 5.09 -0.34 7.27
C LEU A 122 4.69 -1.80 7.03
N HIS A 123 5.51 -2.55 6.30
CA HIS A 123 5.18 -3.91 5.85
C HIS A 123 5.63 -4.99 6.85
N GLY A 124 4.96 -5.07 8.00
CA GLY A 124 5.23 -6.05 9.05
C GLY A 124 6.35 -5.63 10.02
N ALA A 125 6.55 -4.33 10.23
CA ALA A 125 7.36 -3.81 11.33
C ALA A 125 6.66 -4.07 12.67
N THR A 126 7.44 -4.06 13.73
CA THR A 126 6.97 -3.97 15.12
C THR A 126 7.11 -2.53 15.63
N VAL A 127 6.49 -2.22 16.79
CA VAL A 127 6.70 -0.92 17.44
C VAL A 127 8.18 -0.76 17.84
N GLU A 128 8.84 -1.83 18.27
CA GLU A 128 10.27 -1.83 18.60
C GLU A 128 11.14 -1.49 17.38
N ASP A 129 10.78 -2.00 16.16
CA ASP A 129 11.46 -1.61 14.92
C ASP A 129 11.27 -0.12 14.63
N CYS A 130 10.07 0.40 14.89
CA CYS A 130 9.78 1.82 14.71
C CYS A 130 10.65 2.71 15.61
N GLU A 131 10.76 2.36 16.89
CA GLU A 131 11.57 3.09 17.86
C GLU A 131 13.06 3.06 17.50
N LYS A 132 13.58 1.86 17.20
CA LYS A 132 15.01 1.67 16.84
C LYS A 132 15.40 2.34 15.53
N GLY A 133 14.51 2.31 14.55
CA GLY A 133 14.77 2.80 13.19
C GLY A 133 14.34 4.25 12.93
N GLY A 134 13.67 4.91 13.89
CA GLY A 134 13.12 6.25 13.67
C GLY A 134 12.08 6.27 12.53
N LEU A 135 11.26 5.20 12.43
CA LEU A 135 10.42 4.99 11.26
C LEU A 135 9.21 5.91 11.25
N VAL A 136 8.64 6.21 12.43
CA VAL A 136 7.48 7.11 12.54
C VAL A 136 7.87 8.52 12.12
N GLU A 137 8.97 9.03 12.62
CA GLU A 137 9.51 10.34 12.26
C GLU A 137 9.81 10.43 10.75
N THR A 138 10.35 9.36 10.20
CA THR A 138 10.63 9.26 8.75
C THR A 138 9.33 9.34 7.93
N LEU A 139 8.30 8.59 8.31
CA LEU A 139 7.00 8.64 7.64
C LEU A 139 6.33 10.01 7.79
N GLN A 140 6.43 10.64 8.96
CA GLN A 140 5.93 12.00 9.18
C GLN A 140 6.66 13.04 8.33
N MET A 141 7.96 12.89 8.12
CA MET A 141 8.73 13.75 7.21
C MET A 141 8.25 13.57 5.76
N MET A 142 8.05 12.33 5.29
CA MET A 142 7.50 12.05 3.96
C MET A 142 6.10 12.68 3.78
N ASN A 143 5.28 12.68 4.85
CA ASN A 143 3.98 13.33 4.86
C ASN A 143 4.10 14.85 4.76
N GLN A 144 5.00 15.48 5.53
CA GLN A 144 5.28 16.92 5.46
C GLN A 144 5.79 17.36 4.09
N GLU A 145 6.55 16.50 3.39
CA GLU A 145 7.00 16.73 2.01
C GLU A 145 5.88 16.55 0.97
N GLY A 146 4.70 16.10 1.38
CA GLY A 146 3.55 15.85 0.49
C GLY A 146 3.68 14.58 -0.36
N LYS A 147 4.69 13.75 -0.16
CA LYS A 147 4.90 12.50 -0.89
C LYS A 147 4.03 11.35 -0.37
N VAL A 148 3.59 11.44 0.88
CA VAL A 148 2.69 10.50 1.55
C VAL A 148 1.57 11.30 2.21
N ARG A 149 0.30 10.94 1.97
CA ARG A 149 -0.82 11.66 2.60
C ARG A 149 -1.14 11.12 3.98
N TRP A 150 -1.12 9.81 4.16
CA TRP A 150 -1.45 9.12 5.41
C TRP A 150 -0.48 7.99 5.71
N ILE A 151 -0.30 7.72 6.98
CA ILE A 151 0.64 6.71 7.49
C ILE A 151 -0.16 5.48 7.93
N GLY A 152 0.25 4.30 7.47
CA GLY A 152 -0.37 3.04 7.81
C GLY A 152 0.60 1.97 8.30
N ALA A 153 0.05 0.88 8.83
CA ALA A 153 0.80 -0.32 9.14
C ALA A 153 0.06 -1.57 8.64
N SER A 154 0.76 -2.39 7.86
CA SER A 154 0.32 -3.74 7.49
C SER A 154 0.95 -4.70 8.50
N THR A 155 0.15 -5.23 9.43
CA THR A 155 0.62 -5.95 10.61
C THR A 155 -0.33 -7.10 11.01
N HIS A 156 -0.14 -7.66 12.19
CA HIS A 156 -0.98 -8.71 12.78
C HIS A 156 -1.68 -8.20 14.03
N ALA A 157 -2.80 -8.84 14.42
CA ALA A 157 -3.62 -8.42 15.56
C ALA A 157 -2.83 -8.21 16.86
N GLU A 158 -1.82 -9.07 17.10
CA GLU A 158 -0.97 -9.01 18.31
C GLU A 158 -0.18 -7.69 18.42
N GLN A 159 0.09 -7.03 17.27
CA GLN A 159 0.85 -5.79 17.22
C GLN A 159 -0.04 -4.55 17.10
N VAL A 160 -1.27 -4.69 16.58
CA VAL A 160 -2.11 -3.53 16.23
C VAL A 160 -2.43 -2.65 17.43
N GLY A 161 -2.65 -3.24 18.61
CA GLY A 161 -2.90 -2.48 19.85
C GLY A 161 -1.74 -1.54 20.18
N ALA A 162 -0.51 -2.06 20.15
CA ALA A 162 0.68 -1.25 20.40
C ALA A 162 0.85 -0.12 19.37
N PHE A 163 0.55 -0.37 18.09
CA PHE A 163 0.57 0.69 17.07
C PHE A 163 -0.52 1.75 17.29
N ILE A 164 -1.73 1.35 17.72
CA ILE A 164 -2.80 2.29 18.06
C ILE A 164 -2.37 3.22 19.20
N ASP A 165 -1.73 2.66 20.23
CA ASP A 165 -1.28 3.42 21.40
C ASP A 165 -0.23 4.48 21.07
N THR A 166 0.53 4.32 19.98
CA THR A 166 1.46 5.37 19.50
C THR A 166 0.72 6.61 19.01
N GLY A 167 -0.53 6.49 18.59
CA GLY A 167 -1.32 7.58 17.99
C GLY A 167 -0.85 8.05 16.61
N ALA A 168 0.23 7.49 16.06
CA ALA A 168 0.89 7.98 14.84
C ALA A 168 0.27 7.49 13.53
N PHE A 169 -0.50 6.40 13.55
CA PHE A 169 -0.97 5.71 12.35
C PHE A 169 -2.44 6.03 12.04
N ASP A 170 -2.75 6.27 10.77
CA ASP A 170 -4.07 6.63 10.27
C ASP A 170 -4.91 5.40 9.88
N ALA A 171 -4.24 4.32 9.43
CA ALA A 171 -4.90 3.13 8.95
C ALA A 171 -4.09 1.85 9.23
N PHE A 172 -4.80 0.73 9.35
CA PHE A 172 -4.20 -0.58 9.56
C PHE A 172 -4.70 -1.59 8.54
N GLN A 173 -3.80 -2.45 8.08
CA GLN A 173 -4.10 -3.60 7.24
C GLN A 173 -3.76 -4.88 8.00
N LEU A 174 -4.75 -5.77 8.16
CA LEU A 174 -4.62 -7.04 8.85
C LEU A 174 -5.01 -8.19 7.94
N PRO A 175 -4.35 -9.35 8.02
CA PRO A 175 -4.81 -10.55 7.34
C PRO A 175 -6.11 -11.03 8.00
N TYR A 176 -7.18 -11.14 7.18
CA TYR A 176 -8.48 -11.64 7.59
C TYR A 176 -9.17 -12.34 6.44
N SER A 177 -9.75 -13.49 6.70
CA SER A 177 -10.56 -14.23 5.73
C SER A 177 -11.53 -15.19 6.44
N ALA A 178 -12.47 -15.75 5.70
CA ALA A 178 -13.38 -16.79 6.23
C ALA A 178 -12.64 -18.00 6.82
N PHE A 179 -11.41 -18.25 6.40
CA PHE A 179 -10.56 -19.35 6.87
C PHE A 179 -9.50 -18.93 7.91
N SER A 180 -9.29 -17.61 8.06
CA SER A 180 -8.30 -17.05 9.01
C SER A 180 -8.96 -15.89 9.77
N ARG A 181 -9.56 -16.22 10.92
CA ARG A 181 -10.36 -15.29 11.73
C ARG A 181 -9.68 -14.88 13.05
N GLY A 182 -8.39 -15.18 13.19
CA GLY A 182 -7.62 -14.89 14.42
C GLY A 182 -7.48 -13.40 14.77
N ASN A 183 -7.92 -12.51 13.87
CA ASN A 183 -7.90 -11.05 14.04
C ASN A 183 -9.29 -10.46 14.36
N GLU A 184 -10.24 -11.29 14.81
CA GLU A 184 -11.57 -10.85 15.30
C GLU A 184 -11.51 -10.25 16.69
#